data_836774988781beb182ef9576bbe212bf
#
_entry.id   836774988781beb182ef9576bbe212bf
#
_cell.length_a   1.000
_cell.length_b   1.000
_cell.length_c   1.000
_cell.angle_alpha   90.00
_cell.angle_beta   90.00
_cell.angle_gamma   90.00
#
_symmetry.space_group_name_H-M   'P 1'
#
loop_
_entity.id
_entity.type
_entity.pdbx_description
1 polymer ?
#
loop_
_entity_poly.entity_id
_entity_poly.type
_entity_poly.pdbx_seq_one_letter_code
_entity_poly.pdbx_strand_id
1 'polypeptide(L)'
;MRKHLLIIQGLVFGMVSVCHADNIVTKMFPENGATDVNIDTHLILTMAEDATVGQQGFVSVYDRRTGKLVDRLDMSTPAGPTQGQPKNPAAQYTPAPYIYKLQSITNRNTKAGTPSGVNAWDTSRYQLDIIGGFSDGFHFYPIITNGKQVTIYLHHNMLEYGHEYYVTIDKGVIEGFNGVRGKKAWTFRTKAKAPESNQRLLTVSADGTGDFSTVQGAMDFIPDSIASEKDGYRVFVKNGNYEELVYFRNKRFVTIEGESREGVLIHYRNNEVFNPHPADIKTNEVRGTFPSRRAAFAADNCCDLTFRNLTIKTDCKGQAEGLLVNGERNFFENIHIIGDGDALQAVDNN
;
A
#
# COMPACT_ATOMS: atom_id res chain seq x y z
N MET A 1 -53.88 -12.72 59.57
CA MET A 1 -52.45 -12.65 59.35
C MET A 1 -52.07 -13.49 58.14
N ARG A 2 -51.88 -12.90 56.94
CA ARG A 2 -51.46 -13.60 55.70
C ARG A 2 -50.00 -13.30 55.49
N LYS A 3 -49.15 -14.31 55.49
CA LYS A 3 -47.72 -14.23 55.17
C LYS A 3 -47.61 -14.26 53.65
N HIS A 4 -47.05 -13.19 53.07
CA HIS A 4 -46.61 -13.13 51.65
C HIS A 4 -45.20 -13.75 51.55
N LEU A 5 -45.09 -14.77 50.74
CA LEU A 5 -43.82 -15.40 50.36
C LEU A 5 -43.30 -14.70 49.12
N LEU A 6 -42.17 -14.01 49.23
CA LEU A 6 -41.48 -13.40 48.12
C LEU A 6 -40.55 -14.44 47.48
N ILE A 7 -40.84 -14.82 46.25
CA ILE A 7 -39.95 -15.68 45.45
C ILE A 7 -39.04 -14.74 44.64
N ILE A 8 -37.74 -14.73 44.98
CA ILE A 8 -36.71 -14.06 44.21
C ILE A 8 -36.22 -15.05 43.14
N GLN A 9 -36.63 -14.83 41.90
CA GLN A 9 -36.03 -15.52 40.75
C GLN A 9 -34.69 -14.89 40.44
N GLY A 10 -33.60 -15.58 40.77
CA GLY A 10 -32.24 -15.21 40.34
C GLY A 10 -32.05 -15.55 38.86
N LEU A 11 -31.90 -14.52 38.03
CA LEU A 11 -31.41 -14.67 36.64
C LEU A 11 -29.93 -15.06 36.69
N VAL A 12 -29.62 -16.30 36.39
CA VAL A 12 -28.25 -16.74 36.13
C VAL A 12 -27.92 -16.34 34.69
N PHE A 13 -27.15 -15.25 34.50
CA PHE A 13 -26.50 -14.93 33.23
C PHE A 13 -25.38 -15.96 33.03
N GLY A 14 -25.65 -16.96 32.23
CA GLY A 14 -24.63 -17.85 31.73
C GLY A 14 -23.74 -17.06 30.76
N MET A 15 -22.52 -16.73 31.17
CA MET A 15 -21.48 -16.32 30.23
C MET A 15 -21.19 -17.51 29.32
N VAL A 16 -21.69 -17.44 28.09
CA VAL A 16 -21.23 -18.32 27.00
C VAL A 16 -19.83 -17.87 26.66
N SER A 17 -18.83 -18.55 27.22
CA SER A 17 -17.46 -18.40 26.77
C SER A 17 -17.38 -18.97 25.34
N VAL A 18 -17.43 -18.12 24.34
CA VAL A 18 -17.13 -18.53 22.95
C VAL A 18 -15.65 -18.85 22.91
N CYS A 19 -15.32 -20.12 22.98
CA CYS A 19 -13.98 -20.61 22.74
C CYS A 19 -13.69 -20.36 21.24
N HIS A 20 -13.05 -19.25 20.91
CA HIS A 20 -12.53 -19.03 19.56
C HIS A 20 -11.39 -20.04 19.39
N ALA A 21 -11.56 -20.94 18.43
CA ALA A 21 -10.43 -21.76 17.98
C ALA A 21 -9.32 -20.83 17.48
N ASP A 22 -8.06 -21.16 17.80
CA ASP A 22 -6.92 -20.40 17.29
C ASP A 22 -6.96 -20.41 15.76
N ASN A 23 -6.96 -19.24 15.13
CA ASN A 23 -6.87 -19.14 13.69
C ASN A 23 -5.43 -19.50 13.26
N ILE A 24 -5.29 -20.41 12.32
CA ILE A 24 -3.98 -20.92 11.88
C ILE A 24 -3.69 -20.53 10.44
N VAL A 25 -2.41 -20.34 10.12
CA VAL A 25 -1.93 -20.11 8.76
C VAL A 25 -1.89 -21.44 8.02
N THR A 26 -2.55 -21.49 6.87
CA THR A 26 -2.54 -22.67 5.97
C THR A 26 -1.57 -22.50 4.80
N LYS A 27 -1.28 -21.24 4.39
CA LYS A 27 -0.31 -20.92 3.33
C LYS A 27 0.35 -19.58 3.60
N MET A 28 1.62 -19.46 3.21
CA MET A 28 2.42 -18.23 3.21
C MET A 28 2.87 -17.89 1.79
N PHE A 29 2.87 -16.60 1.45
CA PHE A 29 3.52 -16.09 0.27
C PHE A 29 4.39 -14.87 0.65
N PRO A 30 5.69 -14.82 0.28
CA PRO A 30 6.45 -15.93 -0.28
C PRO A 30 6.42 -17.18 0.62
N GLU A 31 6.54 -18.38 0.04
CA GLU A 31 6.60 -19.61 0.85
C GLU A 31 7.83 -19.59 1.77
N ASN A 32 7.75 -20.28 2.90
CA ASN A 32 8.90 -20.36 3.79
C ASN A 32 10.09 -21.02 3.09
N GLY A 33 11.22 -20.31 3.04
CA GLY A 33 12.42 -20.74 2.33
C GLY A 33 12.42 -20.39 0.83
N ALA A 34 11.43 -19.66 0.33
CA ALA A 34 11.39 -19.23 -1.07
C ALA A 34 12.64 -18.45 -1.46
N THR A 35 13.05 -18.63 -2.71
CA THR A 35 14.17 -17.90 -3.34
C THR A 35 13.65 -17.13 -4.55
N ASP A 36 14.47 -16.23 -5.06
CA ASP A 36 14.14 -15.43 -6.24
C ASP A 36 12.88 -14.55 -6.08
N VAL A 37 12.65 -14.08 -4.85
CA VAL A 37 11.51 -13.24 -4.49
C VAL A 37 11.75 -11.79 -4.92
N ASN A 38 10.74 -11.13 -5.46
CA ASN A 38 10.82 -9.72 -5.81
C ASN A 38 11.00 -8.84 -4.57
N ILE A 39 11.78 -7.76 -4.68
CA ILE A 39 12.00 -6.83 -3.56
C ILE A 39 10.76 -6.02 -3.18
N ASP A 40 9.81 -5.90 -4.08
CA ASP A 40 8.53 -5.20 -3.92
C ASP A 40 7.37 -6.16 -3.58
N THR A 41 7.69 -7.37 -3.10
CA THR A 41 6.68 -8.37 -2.74
C THR A 41 5.85 -7.93 -1.54
N HIS A 42 4.55 -8.21 -1.58
CA HIS A 42 3.73 -8.23 -0.39
C HIS A 42 3.89 -9.58 0.33
N LEU A 43 3.65 -9.56 1.65
CA LEU A 43 3.63 -10.78 2.46
C LEU A 43 2.18 -11.20 2.64
N ILE A 44 1.85 -12.45 2.24
CA ILE A 44 0.46 -12.91 2.29
C ILE A 44 0.35 -14.17 3.15
N LEU A 45 -0.61 -14.15 4.06
CA LEU A 45 -1.04 -15.33 4.80
C LEU A 45 -2.42 -15.76 4.32
N THR A 46 -2.61 -17.04 4.11
CA THR A 46 -3.95 -17.64 4.01
C THR A 46 -4.26 -18.31 5.33
N MET A 47 -5.32 -17.87 5.96
CA MET A 47 -5.77 -18.37 7.26
C MET A 47 -6.77 -19.51 7.08
N ALA A 48 -6.95 -20.33 8.11
CA ALA A 48 -7.98 -21.38 8.12
C ALA A 48 -9.40 -20.80 8.14
N GLU A 49 -9.58 -19.70 8.85
CA GLU A 49 -10.86 -18.98 9.00
C GLU A 49 -10.69 -17.52 8.54
N ASP A 50 -11.80 -16.81 8.37
CA ASP A 50 -11.78 -15.39 8.03
C ASP A 50 -10.99 -14.60 9.06
N ALA A 51 -10.17 -13.68 8.58
CA ALA A 51 -9.22 -12.95 9.41
C ALA A 51 -9.69 -11.53 9.70
N THR A 52 -9.44 -11.09 10.92
CA THR A 52 -9.65 -9.72 11.36
C THR A 52 -8.31 -9.12 11.78
N VAL A 53 -8.04 -7.89 11.34
CA VAL A 53 -6.83 -7.16 11.73
C VAL A 53 -6.94 -6.76 13.20
N GLY A 54 -5.91 -7.11 13.98
CA GLY A 54 -5.80 -6.67 15.37
C GLY A 54 -5.16 -5.28 15.49
N GLN A 55 -5.10 -4.79 16.71
CA GLN A 55 -4.62 -3.41 17.00
C GLN A 55 -3.39 -3.42 17.93
N GLN A 56 -2.64 -4.50 17.96
CA GLN A 56 -1.48 -4.65 18.84
C GLN A 56 -0.40 -5.52 18.19
N GLY A 57 0.83 -5.33 18.65
CA GLY A 57 1.97 -6.11 18.20
C GLY A 57 2.60 -5.58 16.92
N PHE A 58 3.63 -6.27 16.50
CA PHE A 58 4.46 -5.88 15.38
C PHE A 58 4.49 -6.97 14.30
N VAL A 59 4.52 -6.53 13.04
CA VAL A 59 5.14 -7.31 11.98
C VAL A 59 6.55 -6.78 11.81
N SER A 60 7.55 -7.65 11.84
CA SER A 60 8.94 -7.23 11.72
C SER A 60 9.69 -8.10 10.72
N VAL A 61 10.45 -7.45 9.87
CA VAL A 61 11.35 -8.08 8.89
C VAL A 61 12.78 -7.83 9.30
N TYR A 62 13.58 -8.87 9.30
CA TYR A 62 14.99 -8.80 9.68
C TYR A 62 15.87 -9.38 8.58
N ASP A 63 17.00 -8.74 8.32
CA ASP A 63 18.08 -9.38 7.56
C ASP A 63 18.58 -10.60 8.31
N ARG A 64 18.53 -11.77 7.67
CA ARG A 64 18.82 -13.04 8.32
C ARG A 64 20.28 -13.21 8.70
N ARG A 65 21.18 -12.66 7.91
CA ARG A 65 22.62 -12.77 8.09
C ARG A 65 23.09 -11.91 9.27
N THR A 66 22.59 -10.69 9.36
CA THR A 66 23.03 -9.72 10.37
C THR A 66 22.15 -9.70 11.62
N GLY A 67 20.91 -10.16 11.52
CA GLY A 67 19.87 -10.02 12.53
C GLY A 67 19.36 -8.59 12.70
N LYS A 68 19.75 -7.68 11.81
CA LYS A 68 19.32 -6.28 11.85
C LYS A 68 17.84 -6.17 11.45
N LEU A 69 17.10 -5.37 12.20
CA LEU A 69 15.75 -4.97 11.81
C LEU A 69 15.80 -4.16 10.51
N VAL A 70 15.02 -4.56 9.53
CA VAL A 70 14.91 -3.94 8.21
C VAL A 70 13.64 -3.11 8.13
N ASP A 71 12.51 -3.70 8.52
CA ASP A 71 11.23 -3.02 8.52
C ASP A 71 10.36 -3.46 9.70
N ARG A 72 9.48 -2.57 10.16
CA ARG A 72 8.54 -2.85 11.24
C ARG A 72 7.24 -2.09 11.05
N LEU A 73 6.14 -2.81 11.14
CA LEU A 73 4.79 -2.28 11.19
C LEU A 73 4.26 -2.39 12.61
N ASP A 74 3.88 -1.27 13.21
CA ASP A 74 3.31 -1.20 14.55
C ASP A 74 1.78 -1.15 14.47
N MET A 75 1.13 -2.24 14.82
CA MET A 75 -0.33 -2.34 14.72
C MET A 75 -1.10 -1.54 15.78
N SER A 76 -0.41 -0.94 16.75
CA SER A 76 -1.01 0.03 17.67
C SER A 76 -1.16 1.42 17.04
N THR A 77 -0.48 1.68 15.92
CA THR A 77 -0.58 2.91 15.12
C THR A 77 -1.65 2.72 14.06
N PRO A 78 -2.72 3.52 14.04
CA PRO A 78 -3.78 3.39 13.03
C PRO A 78 -3.29 3.73 11.62
N ALA A 79 -3.91 3.13 10.61
CA ALA A 79 -3.53 3.29 9.21
C ALA A 79 -3.60 4.74 8.72
N GLY A 80 -4.63 5.46 9.10
CA GLY A 80 -4.85 6.84 8.68
C GLY A 80 -6.15 7.40 9.23
N PRO A 81 -6.49 8.66 8.91
CA PRO A 81 -7.78 9.22 9.22
C PRO A 81 -8.89 8.39 8.58
N THR A 82 -9.88 8.02 9.36
CA THR A 82 -11.05 7.32 8.84
C THR A 82 -12.24 8.26 8.73
N GLN A 83 -13.15 7.94 7.85
CA GLN A 83 -14.44 8.59 7.72
C GLN A 83 -15.30 8.24 8.96
N GLY A 84 -14.79 8.66 10.11
CA GLY A 84 -15.38 8.38 11.41
C GLY A 84 -16.55 9.23 11.62
N GLN A 85 -17.53 9.44 11.27
CA GLN A 85 -18.70 10.30 11.51
C GLN A 85 -19.01 11.25 10.35
N PRO A 86 -19.77 10.76 9.43
CA PRO A 86 -20.03 11.42 8.14
C PRO A 86 -20.82 12.72 8.18
N LYS A 87 -21.19 13.21 9.33
CA LYS A 87 -22.13 14.34 9.43
C LYS A 87 -21.47 15.72 9.49
N ASN A 88 -20.16 15.79 9.59
CA ASN A 88 -19.44 17.07 9.56
C ASN A 88 -18.28 17.00 8.56
N PRO A 89 -18.50 17.44 7.31
CA PRO A 89 -17.45 17.45 6.30
C PRO A 89 -16.19 18.20 6.75
N ALA A 90 -16.33 19.30 7.48
CA ALA A 90 -15.18 20.04 7.99
C ALA A 90 -14.33 19.24 8.98
N ALA A 91 -14.95 18.37 9.79
CA ALA A 91 -14.21 17.50 10.70
C ALA A 91 -13.53 16.34 9.96
N GLN A 92 -14.07 15.93 8.82
CA GLN A 92 -13.45 14.89 7.97
C GLN A 92 -12.16 15.38 7.34
N TYR A 93 -12.06 16.66 7.04
CA TYR A 93 -10.90 17.29 6.43
C TYR A 93 -9.94 17.94 7.44
N THR A 94 -10.10 17.66 8.72
CA THR A 94 -9.10 18.11 9.68
C THR A 94 -7.83 17.27 9.45
N PRO A 95 -6.83 17.76 8.71
CA PRO A 95 -5.63 17.00 8.47
C PRO A 95 -4.86 16.86 9.77
N ALA A 96 -3.94 15.93 9.80
CA ALA A 96 -2.85 15.91 10.77
C ALA A 96 -1.75 16.86 10.25
N PRO A 97 -1.84 18.17 10.42
CA PRO A 97 -1.03 19.15 9.69
C PRO A 97 0.46 19.04 9.98
N TYR A 98 0.82 18.47 11.13
CA TYR A 98 2.20 18.20 11.52
C TYR A 98 2.90 17.23 10.56
N ILE A 99 2.20 16.26 10.00
CA ILE A 99 2.74 15.25 9.07
C ILE A 99 3.27 15.95 7.84
N TYR A 100 2.47 16.80 7.25
CA TYR A 100 2.78 17.46 5.99
C TYR A 100 3.90 18.48 6.12
N LYS A 101 3.95 19.19 7.23
CA LYS A 101 5.04 20.13 7.50
C LYS A 101 6.39 19.46 7.55
N LEU A 102 6.48 18.35 8.26
CA LEU A 102 7.73 17.61 8.37
C LEU A 102 8.17 17.07 7.01
N GLN A 103 7.27 16.48 6.27
CA GLN A 103 7.59 15.80 5.03
C GLN A 103 7.86 16.77 3.89
N SER A 104 7.08 17.81 3.74
CA SER A 104 7.28 18.81 2.70
C SER A 104 8.58 19.59 2.86
N ILE A 105 9.12 19.67 4.06
CA ILE A 105 10.36 20.39 4.32
C ILE A 105 11.59 19.52 4.10
N THR A 106 11.54 18.25 4.47
CA THR A 106 12.75 17.48 4.69
C THR A 106 13.31 16.80 3.44
N ASN A 107 12.52 16.47 2.44
CA ASN A 107 13.05 15.64 1.35
C ASN A 107 12.40 15.86 -0.01
N ARG A 108 12.31 17.11 -0.45
CA ARG A 108 11.65 17.53 -1.70
C ARG A 108 12.25 16.94 -2.98
N ASN A 109 13.40 16.33 -2.88
CA ASN A 109 14.12 15.76 -4.01
C ASN A 109 14.41 14.26 -3.84
N THR A 110 13.62 13.57 -3.02
CA THR A 110 13.72 12.12 -2.91
C THR A 110 13.51 11.48 -4.27
N LYS A 111 14.41 10.58 -4.65
CA LYS A 111 14.30 9.83 -5.90
C LYS A 111 13.36 8.65 -5.73
N ALA A 112 12.69 8.26 -6.79
CA ALA A 112 11.99 6.97 -6.84
C ALA A 112 12.95 5.84 -6.46
N GLY A 113 12.44 4.77 -5.85
CA GLY A 113 13.26 3.67 -5.36
C GLY A 113 14.06 3.94 -4.08
N THR A 114 14.03 5.16 -3.52
CA THR A 114 14.66 5.44 -2.22
C THR A 114 13.89 4.69 -1.11
N PRO A 115 14.60 3.98 -0.21
CA PRO A 115 13.96 3.32 0.93
C PRO A 115 13.16 4.30 1.77
N SER A 116 11.87 4.00 2.01
CA SER A 116 11.03 4.89 2.80
C SER A 116 11.23 4.69 4.29
N GLY A 117 11.39 3.46 4.70
CA GLY A 117 11.54 3.14 6.11
C GLY A 117 10.43 3.72 6.96
N VAL A 118 10.30 3.14 8.06
CA VAL A 118 9.49 3.46 9.21
C VAL A 118 9.03 4.90 9.26
N ASN A 119 7.88 5.10 9.80
CA ASN A 119 7.45 6.31 10.51
C ASN A 119 8.63 7.04 11.13
N ALA A 120 9.51 7.57 10.32
CA ALA A 120 10.68 8.34 10.77
C ALA A 120 10.25 9.62 11.52
N TRP A 121 8.95 9.84 11.55
CA TRP A 121 8.30 10.99 12.13
C TRP A 121 7.65 10.59 13.44
N ASP A 122 8.35 10.71 14.52
CA ASP A 122 7.88 10.44 15.90
C ASP A 122 6.59 11.16 16.26
N THR A 123 6.23 12.16 15.46
CA THR A 123 5.03 12.96 15.61
C THR A 123 3.84 12.39 14.86
N SER A 124 4.03 11.39 14.03
CA SER A 124 2.92 10.77 13.29
C SER A 124 2.02 9.97 14.24
N ARG A 125 0.72 10.17 14.07
CA ARG A 125 -0.33 9.39 14.73
C ARG A 125 -0.83 8.25 13.85
N TYR A 126 -0.30 8.12 12.64
CA TYR A 126 -0.77 7.21 11.61
C TYR A 126 0.40 6.51 10.95
N GLN A 127 0.11 5.39 10.28
CA GLN A 127 1.07 4.74 9.40
C GLN A 127 1.41 5.68 8.24
N LEU A 128 2.70 5.79 7.95
CA LEU A 128 3.19 6.65 6.86
C LEU A 128 4.20 5.90 6.01
N ASP A 129 4.11 6.12 4.72
CA ASP A 129 5.02 5.57 3.74
C ASP A 129 5.42 6.63 2.72
N ILE A 130 6.64 6.60 2.21
CA ILE A 130 7.13 7.45 1.13
C ILE A 130 7.07 6.66 -0.17
N ILE A 131 6.27 7.13 -1.10
CA ILE A 131 5.99 6.42 -2.35
C ILE A 131 6.49 7.27 -3.54
N GLY A 132 7.10 6.63 -4.53
CA GLY A 132 7.40 7.23 -5.83
C GLY A 132 8.33 8.44 -5.80
N GLY A 133 9.12 8.61 -4.72
CA GLY A 133 10.03 9.74 -4.56
C GLY A 133 9.36 11.04 -4.10
N PHE A 134 8.10 10.99 -3.66
CA PHE A 134 7.48 12.12 -2.98
C PHE A 134 8.02 12.26 -1.57
N SER A 135 8.21 13.49 -1.15
CA SER A 135 8.70 13.77 0.21
C SER A 135 7.59 13.86 1.25
N ASP A 136 6.35 14.01 0.81
CA ASP A 136 5.18 13.98 1.67
C ASP A 136 4.66 12.54 1.75
N GLY A 137 4.70 11.95 2.91
CA GLY A 137 4.25 10.58 3.14
C GLY A 137 2.76 10.40 2.88
N PHE A 138 2.43 9.17 2.59
CA PHE A 138 1.06 8.72 2.39
C PHE A 138 0.64 7.85 3.56
N HIS A 139 -0.59 8.02 4.02
CA HIS A 139 -1.21 7.04 4.88
C HIS A 139 -1.44 5.76 4.10
N PHE A 140 -1.20 4.63 4.74
CA PHE A 140 -1.43 3.33 4.12
C PHE A 140 -1.95 2.31 5.14
N TYR A 141 -2.57 1.27 4.65
CA TYR A 141 -2.99 0.13 5.46
C TYR A 141 -1.84 -0.88 5.54
N PRO A 142 -1.20 -1.08 6.70
CA PRO A 142 -0.12 -2.04 6.83
C PRO A 142 -0.60 -3.48 6.66
N ILE A 143 -1.87 -3.73 6.93
CA ILE A 143 -2.51 -5.04 6.74
C ILE A 143 -3.92 -4.83 6.19
N ILE A 144 -4.24 -5.57 5.15
CA ILE A 144 -5.59 -5.66 4.59
C ILE A 144 -6.05 -7.13 4.64
N THR A 145 -7.27 -7.35 5.09
CA THR A 145 -7.87 -8.69 5.12
C THR A 145 -9.02 -8.78 4.11
N ASN A 146 -9.08 -9.93 3.42
CA ASN A 146 -10.17 -10.26 2.53
C ASN A 146 -10.56 -11.74 2.75
N GLY A 147 -11.59 -11.97 3.57
CA GLY A 147 -11.93 -13.30 4.04
C GLY A 147 -10.73 -13.95 4.76
N LYS A 148 -10.28 -15.07 4.24
CA LYS A 148 -9.14 -15.84 4.79
C LYS A 148 -7.77 -15.29 4.40
N GLN A 149 -7.70 -14.36 3.46
CA GLN A 149 -6.43 -13.75 3.03
C GLN A 149 -6.08 -12.56 3.89
N VAL A 150 -4.82 -12.50 4.32
CA VAL A 150 -4.21 -11.39 5.03
C VAL A 150 -3.02 -10.93 4.21
N THR A 151 -3.09 -9.73 3.65
CA THR A 151 -1.99 -9.12 2.90
C THR A 151 -1.30 -8.08 3.78
N ILE A 152 0.01 -8.21 3.91
CA ILE A 152 0.86 -7.34 4.72
C ILE A 152 1.71 -6.51 3.77
N TYR A 153 1.61 -5.20 3.89
CA TYR A 153 2.29 -4.20 3.08
C TYR A 153 3.48 -3.66 3.86
N LEU A 154 4.69 -4.02 3.42
CA LEU A 154 5.91 -3.43 3.96
C LEU A 154 6.03 -1.98 3.47
N HIS A 155 6.81 -1.18 4.17
CA HIS A 155 7.17 0.14 3.66
C HIS A 155 7.92 -0.01 2.33
N HIS A 156 7.74 0.94 1.43
CA HIS A 156 8.32 0.89 0.09
C HIS A 156 9.84 0.85 0.12
N ASN A 157 10.40 0.02 -0.75
CA ASN A 157 11.84 -0.08 -1.01
C ASN A 157 12.70 -0.47 0.21
N MET A 158 12.14 -1.18 1.20
CA MET A 158 12.88 -1.64 2.37
C MET A 158 13.66 -2.92 2.12
N LEU A 159 13.24 -3.74 1.15
CA LEU A 159 13.97 -4.96 0.79
C LEU A 159 15.02 -4.67 -0.28
N GLU A 160 16.16 -5.32 -0.20
CA GLU A 160 17.29 -5.18 -1.11
C GLU A 160 17.49 -6.48 -1.92
N TYR A 161 18.09 -6.37 -3.08
CA TYR A 161 18.45 -7.53 -3.89
C TYR A 161 19.55 -8.38 -3.24
N GLY A 162 19.45 -9.71 -3.38
CA GLY A 162 20.46 -10.65 -2.91
C GLY A 162 20.47 -10.90 -1.40
N HIS A 163 19.47 -10.44 -0.69
CA HIS A 163 19.35 -10.59 0.76
C HIS A 163 18.42 -11.74 1.15
N GLU A 164 18.69 -12.31 2.31
CA GLU A 164 17.82 -13.29 2.94
C GLU A 164 17.18 -12.68 4.18
N TYR A 165 15.87 -12.78 4.27
CA TYR A 165 15.08 -12.19 5.33
C TYR A 165 14.37 -13.26 6.16
N TYR A 166 14.01 -12.91 7.40
CA TYR A 166 13.00 -13.62 8.15
C TYR A 166 11.97 -12.64 8.71
N VAL A 167 10.73 -13.13 8.80
CA VAL A 167 9.58 -12.36 9.25
C VAL A 167 9.12 -12.90 10.60
N THR A 168 8.78 -11.99 11.50
CA THR A 168 8.05 -12.31 12.73
C THR A 168 6.76 -11.53 12.77
N ILE A 169 5.73 -12.15 13.35
CA ILE A 169 4.42 -11.54 13.57
C ILE A 169 4.06 -11.79 15.04
N ASP A 170 3.80 -10.73 15.78
CA ASP A 170 3.40 -10.84 17.17
C ASP A 170 1.96 -11.30 17.30
N LYS A 171 1.63 -11.87 18.45
CA LYS A 171 0.24 -12.09 18.85
C LYS A 171 -0.48 -10.73 18.95
N GLY A 172 -1.72 -10.67 18.45
CA GLY A 172 -2.49 -9.43 18.46
C GLY A 172 -2.44 -8.64 17.16
N VAL A 173 -1.56 -9.00 16.22
CA VAL A 173 -1.53 -8.44 14.84
C VAL A 173 -2.74 -8.91 14.03
N ILE A 174 -3.15 -10.14 14.21
CA ILE A 174 -4.37 -10.73 13.65
C ILE A 174 -5.14 -11.35 14.82
N GLU A 175 -6.43 -11.10 14.90
CA GLU A 175 -7.27 -11.62 15.98
C GLU A 175 -7.30 -13.16 15.96
N GLY A 176 -7.19 -13.77 17.11
CA GLY A 176 -7.17 -15.23 17.25
C GLY A 176 -5.93 -15.93 16.71
N PHE A 177 -4.93 -15.19 16.24
CA PHE A 177 -3.67 -15.75 15.71
C PHE A 177 -2.53 -15.60 16.71
N ASN A 178 -1.76 -16.68 16.91
CA ASN A 178 -0.66 -16.71 17.87
C ASN A 178 0.65 -16.12 17.34
N GLY A 179 0.66 -15.68 16.09
CA GLY A 179 1.83 -15.06 15.45
C GLY A 179 2.80 -16.03 14.78
N VAL A 180 3.87 -15.46 14.22
CA VAL A 180 5.00 -16.19 13.62
C VAL A 180 6.25 -15.85 14.41
N ARG A 181 6.94 -16.83 14.96
CA ARG A 181 8.09 -16.63 15.84
C ARG A 181 9.29 -17.46 15.40
N GLY A 182 10.47 -16.87 15.58
CA GLY A 182 11.73 -17.55 15.32
C GLY A 182 12.29 -17.33 13.91
N LYS A 183 13.60 -17.36 13.83
CA LYS A 183 14.40 -17.02 12.62
C LYS A 183 14.25 -18.01 11.45
N LYS A 184 13.51 -19.07 11.60
CA LYS A 184 13.31 -20.12 10.58
C LYS A 184 11.84 -20.32 10.24
N ALA A 185 10.92 -19.68 10.93
CA ALA A 185 9.49 -19.91 10.80
C ALA A 185 8.93 -19.34 9.49
N TRP A 186 9.46 -18.22 9.05
CA TRP A 186 9.13 -17.61 7.76
C TRP A 186 10.34 -16.89 7.20
N THR A 187 10.97 -17.47 6.19
CA THR A 187 12.18 -16.93 5.56
C THR A 187 12.01 -16.89 4.05
N PHE A 188 12.68 -15.94 3.41
CA PHE A 188 12.77 -15.88 1.97
C PHE A 188 14.06 -15.18 1.53
N ARG A 189 14.47 -15.41 0.30
CA ARG A 189 15.60 -14.71 -0.33
C ARG A 189 15.11 -13.94 -1.55
N THR A 190 15.49 -12.70 -1.64
CA THR A 190 15.19 -11.84 -2.79
C THR A 190 16.02 -12.22 -4.02
N LYS A 191 15.56 -11.80 -5.20
CA LYS A 191 16.32 -11.90 -6.46
C LYS A 191 17.73 -11.38 -6.26
N ALA A 192 18.69 -12.00 -6.94
CA ALA A 192 20.11 -11.67 -6.76
C ALA A 192 20.44 -10.25 -7.23
N LYS A 193 19.75 -9.75 -8.24
CA LYS A 193 19.96 -8.43 -8.85
C LYS A 193 18.68 -7.87 -9.46
N ALA A 194 18.68 -6.56 -9.65
CA ALA A 194 17.65 -5.85 -10.43
C ALA A 194 17.65 -6.31 -11.89
N PRO A 195 16.58 -6.03 -12.64
CA PRO A 195 16.59 -6.09 -14.10
C PRO A 195 17.78 -5.31 -14.68
N GLU A 196 18.25 -5.70 -15.86
CA GLU A 196 19.38 -5.02 -16.51
C GLU A 196 18.98 -3.57 -16.85
N SER A 197 19.91 -2.64 -16.71
CA SER A 197 19.62 -1.20 -16.90
C SER A 197 19.18 -0.83 -18.33
N ASN A 198 19.42 -1.71 -19.31
CA ASN A 198 18.96 -1.57 -20.69
C ASN A 198 17.69 -2.36 -21.01
N GLN A 199 17.12 -3.08 -20.04
CA GLN A 199 15.83 -3.78 -20.21
C GLN A 199 14.70 -2.77 -20.30
N ARG A 200 14.03 -2.71 -21.44
CA ARG A 200 12.95 -1.75 -21.73
C ARG A 200 11.55 -2.37 -21.60
N LEU A 201 11.45 -3.68 -21.59
CA LEU A 201 10.23 -4.41 -21.27
C LEU A 201 10.35 -4.96 -19.86
N LEU A 202 9.50 -4.46 -18.97
CA LEU A 202 9.37 -4.91 -17.59
C LEU A 202 8.06 -5.66 -17.42
N THR A 203 8.08 -6.78 -16.77
CA THR A 203 6.88 -7.58 -16.47
C THR A 203 6.50 -7.46 -15.02
N VAL A 204 5.25 -7.09 -14.76
CA VAL A 204 4.65 -7.07 -13.41
C VAL A 204 3.71 -8.25 -13.26
N SER A 205 3.86 -9.01 -12.17
CA SER A 205 2.99 -10.14 -11.86
C SER A 205 2.77 -10.28 -10.36
N ALA A 206 1.52 -10.21 -9.91
CA ALA A 206 1.16 -10.29 -8.49
C ALA A 206 1.55 -11.62 -7.82
N ASP A 207 1.74 -12.67 -8.62
CA ASP A 207 2.22 -13.98 -8.16
C ASP A 207 3.74 -14.09 -7.99
N GLY A 208 4.48 -12.98 -8.20
CA GLY A 208 5.92 -12.90 -8.07
C GLY A 208 6.73 -13.46 -9.26
N THR A 209 6.09 -13.90 -10.34
CA THR A 209 6.78 -14.48 -11.51
C THR A 209 7.29 -13.44 -12.51
N GLY A 210 6.92 -12.14 -12.32
CA GLY A 210 7.41 -11.01 -13.12
C GLY A 210 8.76 -10.49 -12.67
N ASP A 211 9.27 -9.47 -13.34
CA ASP A 211 10.41 -8.67 -12.88
C ASP A 211 10.08 -7.99 -11.54
N PHE A 212 8.83 -7.58 -11.40
CA PHE A 212 8.24 -6.94 -10.21
C PHE A 212 6.92 -7.62 -9.83
N SER A 213 6.55 -7.50 -8.56
CA SER A 213 5.25 -7.94 -8.03
C SER A 213 4.19 -6.84 -8.08
N THR A 214 4.62 -5.58 -8.15
CA THR A 214 3.77 -4.39 -8.09
C THR A 214 4.04 -3.44 -9.25
N VAL A 215 3.05 -2.65 -9.62
CA VAL A 215 3.22 -1.58 -10.62
C VAL A 215 4.13 -0.48 -10.04
N GLN A 216 4.00 -0.17 -8.76
CA GLN A 216 4.86 0.80 -8.09
C GLN A 216 6.33 0.40 -8.16
N GLY A 217 6.66 -0.86 -7.90
CA GLY A 217 8.04 -1.37 -7.99
C GLY A 217 8.64 -1.19 -9.38
N ALA A 218 7.88 -1.46 -10.44
CA ALA A 218 8.32 -1.21 -11.81
C ALA A 218 8.53 0.30 -12.07
N MET A 219 7.64 1.16 -11.59
CA MET A 219 7.77 2.60 -11.76
C MET A 219 8.95 3.18 -10.97
N ASP A 220 9.28 2.63 -9.81
CA ASP A 220 10.44 3.03 -9.02
C ASP A 220 11.77 2.65 -9.68
N PHE A 221 11.78 1.57 -10.46
CA PHE A 221 12.96 1.16 -11.24
C PHE A 221 13.21 2.06 -12.45
N ILE A 222 12.16 2.57 -13.10
CA ILE A 222 12.29 3.39 -14.32
C ILE A 222 12.92 4.74 -13.96
N PRO A 223 13.99 5.17 -14.69
CA PRO A 223 14.60 6.47 -14.46
C PRO A 223 13.65 7.63 -14.71
N ASP A 224 13.86 8.74 -14.02
CA ASP A 224 13.20 9.99 -14.32
C ASP A 224 13.72 10.59 -15.62
N SER A 225 12.84 11.31 -16.34
CA SER A 225 13.24 12.17 -17.48
C SER A 225 13.97 11.42 -18.60
N ILE A 226 13.38 10.32 -19.08
CA ILE A 226 13.87 9.61 -20.27
C ILE A 226 13.91 10.57 -21.47
N ALA A 227 15.03 10.58 -22.20
CA ALA A 227 15.32 11.61 -23.18
C ALA A 227 14.54 11.47 -24.49
N SER A 228 14.17 10.26 -24.88
CA SER A 228 13.52 10.00 -26.16
C SER A 228 12.63 8.76 -26.13
N GLU A 229 11.67 8.69 -27.03
CA GLU A 229 10.73 7.56 -27.17
C GLU A 229 11.46 6.22 -27.41
N LYS A 230 12.54 6.22 -28.18
CA LYS A 230 13.34 5.00 -28.44
C LYS A 230 13.95 4.38 -27.16
N ASP A 231 14.13 5.21 -26.14
CA ASP A 231 14.65 4.79 -24.83
C ASP A 231 13.53 4.52 -23.82
N GLY A 232 12.28 4.64 -24.26
CA GLY A 232 11.08 4.44 -23.47
C GLY A 232 10.94 3.04 -22.90
N TYR A 233 10.10 2.91 -21.88
CA TYR A 233 9.82 1.65 -21.20
C TYR A 233 8.42 1.17 -21.49
N ARG A 234 8.27 -0.14 -21.54
CA ARG A 234 6.96 -0.81 -21.51
C ARG A 234 6.86 -1.65 -20.25
N VAL A 235 5.88 -1.35 -19.42
CA VAL A 235 5.52 -2.10 -18.23
C VAL A 235 4.34 -2.98 -18.60
N PHE A 236 4.57 -4.28 -18.78
CA PHE A 236 3.53 -5.25 -19.08
C PHE A 236 3.02 -5.87 -17.78
N VAL A 237 1.75 -5.61 -17.47
CA VAL A 237 1.08 -6.03 -16.25
C VAL A 237 0.24 -7.26 -16.55
N LYS A 238 0.60 -8.41 -15.99
CA LYS A 238 -0.17 -9.66 -16.15
C LYS A 238 -1.52 -9.56 -15.44
N ASN A 239 -2.46 -10.38 -15.89
CA ASN A 239 -3.75 -10.52 -15.21
C ASN A 239 -3.55 -10.80 -13.73
N GLY A 240 -4.20 -10.04 -12.89
CA GLY A 240 -4.04 -10.11 -11.44
C GLY A 240 -4.76 -8.98 -10.71
N ASN A 241 -4.83 -9.14 -9.39
CA ASN A 241 -5.35 -8.14 -8.49
C ASN A 241 -4.17 -7.43 -7.78
N TYR A 242 -4.02 -6.15 -8.04
CA TYR A 242 -2.96 -5.30 -7.53
C TYR A 242 -3.55 -4.27 -6.57
N GLU A 243 -3.65 -4.66 -5.30
CA GLU A 243 -4.14 -3.77 -4.24
C GLU A 243 -2.97 -2.93 -3.73
N GLU A 244 -2.73 -1.78 -4.37
CA GLU A 244 -1.60 -0.90 -4.10
C GLU A 244 -1.92 0.57 -4.38
N LEU A 245 -1.30 1.48 -3.62
CA LEU A 245 -1.20 2.90 -3.98
C LEU A 245 -0.08 3.07 -5.00
N VAL A 246 -0.40 3.58 -6.18
CA VAL A 246 0.60 3.85 -7.23
C VAL A 246 0.79 5.34 -7.39
N TYR A 247 1.95 5.83 -6.98
CA TYR A 247 2.31 7.24 -7.09
C TYR A 247 3.71 7.39 -7.66
N PHE A 248 3.84 8.12 -8.77
CA PHE A 248 5.14 8.42 -9.37
C PHE A 248 5.15 9.76 -10.07
N ARG A 249 6.33 10.25 -10.39
CA ARG A 249 6.52 11.54 -11.07
C ARG A 249 7.70 11.54 -12.01
N ASN A 250 7.77 12.59 -12.85
CA ASN A 250 8.88 12.88 -13.76
C ASN A 250 9.15 11.76 -14.79
N LYS A 251 8.17 10.92 -15.09
CA LYS A 251 8.31 9.85 -16.08
C LYS A 251 7.93 10.35 -17.47
N ARG A 252 8.65 9.87 -18.45
CA ARG A 252 8.41 10.15 -19.86
C ARG A 252 8.56 8.88 -20.68
N PHE A 253 7.78 8.79 -21.77
CA PHE A 253 7.85 7.65 -22.71
C PHE A 253 7.67 6.29 -22.02
N VAL A 254 6.68 6.18 -21.17
CA VAL A 254 6.35 4.92 -20.47
C VAL A 254 4.98 4.45 -20.91
N THR A 255 4.91 3.20 -21.38
CA THR A 255 3.66 2.51 -21.63
C THR A 255 3.38 1.54 -20.48
N ILE A 256 2.25 1.72 -19.81
CA ILE A 256 1.72 0.78 -18.80
C ILE A 256 0.59 0.02 -19.48
N GLU A 257 0.81 -1.26 -19.74
CA GLU A 257 -0.10 -2.10 -20.52
C GLU A 257 -0.48 -3.36 -19.78
N GLY A 258 -1.76 -3.51 -19.51
CA GLY A 258 -2.31 -4.73 -18.96
C GLY A 258 -2.44 -5.83 -20.01
N GLU A 259 -2.32 -7.07 -19.57
CA GLU A 259 -2.58 -8.26 -20.40
C GLU A 259 -4.03 -8.26 -20.92
N SER A 260 -4.98 -7.83 -20.08
CA SER A 260 -6.36 -7.56 -20.50
C SER A 260 -7.02 -6.54 -19.56
N ARG A 261 -7.98 -5.76 -20.11
CA ARG A 261 -8.69 -4.74 -19.33
C ARG A 261 -9.45 -5.31 -18.13
N GLU A 262 -10.10 -6.43 -18.32
CA GLU A 262 -10.91 -7.08 -17.28
C GLU A 262 -10.07 -7.93 -16.33
N GLY A 263 -8.90 -8.38 -16.77
CA GLY A 263 -8.03 -9.25 -15.97
C GLY A 263 -7.05 -8.50 -15.11
N VAL A 264 -6.69 -7.25 -15.45
CA VAL A 264 -5.78 -6.42 -14.66
C VAL A 264 -6.58 -5.41 -13.87
N LEU A 265 -6.60 -5.58 -12.54
CA LEU A 265 -7.22 -4.63 -11.62
C LEU A 265 -6.16 -4.03 -10.71
N ILE A 266 -5.92 -2.72 -10.84
CA ILE A 266 -5.07 -1.93 -9.93
C ILE A 266 -6.03 -1.11 -9.06
N HIS A 267 -5.99 -1.30 -7.76
CA HIS A 267 -6.94 -0.62 -6.88
C HIS A 267 -6.38 -0.36 -5.48
N TYR A 268 -6.98 0.63 -4.79
CA TYR A 268 -6.67 0.89 -3.39
C TYR A 268 -7.78 1.64 -2.68
N ARG A 269 -7.81 1.53 -1.34
CA ARG A 269 -8.74 2.24 -0.45
C ARG A 269 -8.22 3.64 -0.15
N ASN A 270 -8.35 4.55 -1.12
CA ASN A 270 -7.86 5.91 -0.98
C ASN A 270 -8.94 6.95 -1.29
N ASN A 271 -8.96 8.02 -0.54
CA ASN A 271 -9.82 9.19 -0.74
C ASN A 271 -9.26 10.41 -0.01
N GLU A 272 -9.91 11.57 -0.16
CA GLU A 272 -9.52 12.83 0.47
C GLU A 272 -9.52 12.77 2.01
N VAL A 273 -10.31 11.91 2.64
CA VAL A 273 -10.31 11.74 4.10
C VAL A 273 -9.08 10.97 4.55
N PHE A 274 -8.73 9.91 3.83
CA PHE A 274 -7.61 9.04 4.18
C PHE A 274 -6.25 9.70 3.88
N ASN A 275 -6.11 10.31 2.70
CA ASN A 275 -4.93 11.08 2.30
C ASN A 275 -5.34 12.52 1.92
N PRO A 276 -5.62 13.38 2.92
CA PRO A 276 -6.06 14.73 2.66
C PRO A 276 -4.96 15.61 2.09
N HIS A 277 -5.36 16.68 1.42
CA HIS A 277 -4.44 17.75 1.07
C HIS A 277 -3.80 18.34 2.31
N PRO A 278 -2.51 18.68 2.25
CA PRO A 278 -1.90 19.51 3.28
C PRO A 278 -2.56 20.89 3.33
N ALA A 279 -3.07 21.26 4.48
CA ALA A 279 -3.82 22.52 4.61
C ALA A 279 -2.99 23.78 4.37
N ASP A 280 -1.69 23.69 4.52
CA ASP A 280 -0.72 24.80 4.42
C ASP A 280 0.14 24.76 3.16
N ILE A 281 -0.11 23.79 2.26
CA ILE A 281 0.59 23.66 0.99
C ILE A 281 -0.42 23.84 -0.13
N LYS A 282 -0.19 24.84 -0.95
CA LYS A 282 -0.98 25.03 -2.15
C LYS A 282 -0.60 24.02 -3.20
N THR A 283 -1.58 23.41 -3.77
CA THR A 283 -1.47 22.44 -4.86
C THR A 283 -0.64 23.03 -6.00
N ASN A 284 0.31 22.27 -6.51
CA ASN A 284 1.23 22.61 -7.60
C ASN A 284 2.21 23.77 -7.32
N GLU A 285 2.18 24.42 -6.17
CA GLU A 285 3.08 25.53 -5.86
C GLU A 285 4.39 25.06 -5.21
N VAL A 286 4.38 23.92 -4.57
CA VAL A 286 5.56 23.38 -3.90
C VAL A 286 6.08 22.17 -4.65
N ARG A 287 7.22 22.36 -5.31
CA ARG A 287 7.86 21.29 -6.09
C ARG A 287 8.15 20.08 -5.20
N GLY A 288 7.74 18.90 -5.66
CA GLY A 288 7.96 17.64 -4.96
C GLY A 288 6.84 17.25 -4.01
N THR A 289 5.79 18.07 -3.89
CA THR A 289 4.53 17.68 -3.26
C THR A 289 3.51 17.30 -4.32
N PHE A 290 2.54 16.47 -3.96
CA PHE A 290 1.51 16.05 -4.90
C PHE A 290 0.30 16.99 -4.83
N PRO A 291 -0.29 17.36 -5.98
CA PRO A 291 -1.45 18.29 -6.00
C PRO A 291 -2.68 17.73 -5.31
N SER A 292 -2.96 16.45 -5.54
CA SER A 292 -4.05 15.73 -4.87
C SER A 292 -3.55 14.37 -4.44
N ARG A 293 -3.94 13.92 -3.26
CA ARG A 293 -3.42 12.67 -2.67
C ARG A 293 -4.49 11.59 -2.54
N ARG A 294 -5.64 11.82 -3.14
CA ARG A 294 -6.85 11.01 -2.97
C ARG A 294 -7.07 9.95 -4.05
N ALA A 295 -6.29 9.97 -5.13
CA ALA A 295 -6.38 8.96 -6.18
C ALA A 295 -5.77 7.62 -5.73
N ALA A 296 -6.28 6.51 -6.26
CA ALA A 296 -5.66 5.21 -6.08
C ALA A 296 -4.35 5.09 -6.90
N PHE A 297 -4.33 5.74 -8.05
CA PHE A 297 -3.19 5.77 -8.97
C PHE A 297 -2.93 7.21 -9.43
N ALA A 298 -1.69 7.66 -9.33
CA ALA A 298 -1.37 9.02 -9.72
C ALA A 298 0.01 9.16 -10.38
N ALA A 299 0.04 9.95 -11.46
CA ALA A 299 1.24 10.33 -12.21
C ALA A 299 1.38 11.85 -12.21
N ASP A 300 2.48 12.38 -11.65
CA ASP A 300 2.71 13.81 -11.54
C ASP A 300 3.89 14.25 -12.41
N ASN A 301 3.73 15.40 -13.09
CA ASN A 301 4.75 15.95 -13.97
C ASN A 301 5.27 14.92 -15.00
N CYS A 302 4.34 14.17 -15.59
CA CYS A 302 4.62 13.09 -16.51
C CYS A 302 4.18 13.45 -17.93
N CYS A 303 4.96 13.06 -18.92
CA CYS A 303 4.65 13.31 -20.31
C CYS A 303 4.78 12.04 -21.15
N ASP A 304 4.02 11.97 -22.23
CA ASP A 304 4.16 10.89 -23.21
C ASP A 304 3.94 9.50 -22.56
N LEU A 305 3.03 9.42 -21.58
CA LEU A 305 2.60 8.15 -20.99
C LEU A 305 1.50 7.51 -21.83
N THR A 306 1.50 6.20 -21.90
CA THR A 306 0.39 5.42 -22.44
C THR A 306 -0.14 4.46 -21.39
N PHE A 307 -1.45 4.50 -21.16
CA PHE A 307 -2.17 3.54 -20.34
C PHE A 307 -3.06 2.70 -21.24
N ARG A 308 -2.93 1.39 -21.18
CA ARG A 308 -3.62 0.49 -22.10
C ARG A 308 -4.08 -0.79 -21.44
N ASN A 309 -5.27 -1.29 -21.81
CA ASN A 309 -5.78 -2.62 -21.45
C ASN A 309 -5.80 -2.93 -19.95
N LEU A 310 -6.24 -2.02 -19.10
CA LEU A 310 -6.26 -2.23 -17.64
C LEU A 310 -7.43 -1.53 -16.96
N THR A 311 -7.76 -1.96 -15.76
CA THR A 311 -8.74 -1.33 -14.88
C THR A 311 -8.03 -0.69 -13.69
N ILE A 312 -8.34 0.58 -13.41
CA ILE A 312 -7.86 1.32 -12.23
C ILE A 312 -9.08 1.73 -11.40
N LYS A 313 -9.01 1.52 -10.08
CA LYS A 313 -10.17 1.72 -9.21
C LYS A 313 -9.78 2.27 -7.84
N THR A 314 -10.54 3.22 -7.31
CA THR A 314 -10.59 3.45 -5.87
C THR A 314 -11.66 2.59 -5.20
N ASP A 315 -11.36 2.05 -4.04
CA ASP A 315 -12.33 1.26 -3.25
C ASP A 315 -13.07 2.11 -2.20
N CYS A 316 -12.81 3.41 -2.17
CA CYS A 316 -13.47 4.35 -1.27
C CYS A 316 -14.56 5.15 -1.97
N LYS A 317 -15.44 5.71 -1.13
CA LYS A 317 -16.44 6.71 -1.54
C LYS A 317 -16.04 8.09 -1.09
N GLY A 318 -16.70 9.10 -1.67
CA GLY A 318 -16.46 10.53 -1.44
C GLY A 318 -15.56 11.11 -2.53
N GLN A 319 -14.67 12.03 -2.18
CA GLN A 319 -13.69 12.55 -3.12
C GLN A 319 -12.55 11.55 -3.26
N ALA A 320 -12.64 10.73 -4.29
CA ALA A 320 -11.76 9.57 -4.51
C ALA A 320 -11.64 9.27 -6.01
N GLU A 321 -10.55 9.68 -6.61
CA GLU A 321 -10.28 9.34 -8.01
C GLU A 321 -9.71 7.93 -8.14
N GLY A 322 -10.06 7.27 -9.25
CA GLY A 322 -9.34 6.09 -9.68
C GLY A 322 -7.94 6.47 -10.17
N LEU A 323 -7.86 7.39 -11.12
CA LEU A 323 -6.62 7.84 -11.76
C LEU A 323 -6.50 9.37 -11.75
N LEU A 324 -5.33 9.86 -11.36
CA LEU A 324 -4.92 11.24 -11.53
C LEU A 324 -3.68 11.32 -12.41
N VAL A 325 -3.72 12.15 -13.44
CA VAL A 325 -2.56 12.41 -14.31
C VAL A 325 -2.35 13.91 -14.43
N ASN A 326 -1.15 14.34 -14.03
CA ASN A 326 -0.71 15.71 -14.12
C ASN A 326 0.48 15.79 -15.10
N GLY A 327 0.27 16.43 -16.25
CA GLY A 327 1.26 16.56 -17.30
C GLY A 327 0.68 16.43 -18.70
N GLU A 328 1.54 16.31 -19.70
CA GLU A 328 1.20 16.51 -21.11
C GLU A 328 1.26 15.24 -21.96
N ARG A 329 0.50 15.21 -23.04
CA ARG A 329 0.55 14.18 -24.09
C ARG A 329 0.43 12.75 -23.57
N ASN A 330 -0.45 12.56 -22.59
CA ASN A 330 -0.73 11.24 -22.06
C ASN A 330 -1.89 10.59 -22.84
N PHE A 331 -1.73 9.33 -23.16
CA PHE A 331 -2.63 8.58 -24.02
C PHE A 331 -3.31 7.44 -23.24
N PHE A 332 -4.62 7.25 -23.49
CA PHE A 332 -5.44 6.26 -22.81
C PHE A 332 -6.18 5.41 -23.85
N GLU A 333 -6.01 4.12 -23.81
CA GLU A 333 -6.63 3.18 -24.76
C GLU A 333 -7.18 1.96 -24.04
N ASN A 334 -8.44 1.66 -24.25
CA ASN A 334 -9.12 0.49 -23.69
C ASN A 334 -8.88 0.35 -22.17
N ILE A 335 -9.10 1.41 -21.42
CA ILE A 335 -8.99 1.41 -19.96
C ILE A 335 -10.36 1.60 -19.31
N HIS A 336 -10.50 1.04 -18.11
CA HIS A 336 -11.66 1.25 -17.26
C HIS A 336 -11.21 1.93 -15.97
N ILE A 337 -11.69 3.15 -15.72
CA ILE A 337 -11.35 3.93 -14.53
C ILE A 337 -12.59 4.07 -13.68
N ILE A 338 -12.48 3.68 -12.42
CA ILE A 338 -13.58 3.71 -11.45
C ILE A 338 -13.17 4.59 -10.27
N GLY A 339 -13.91 5.67 -10.10
CA GLY A 339 -13.80 6.59 -8.97
C GLY A 339 -15.16 6.84 -8.33
N ASP A 340 -15.15 7.58 -7.23
CA ASP A 340 -16.37 8.12 -6.62
C ASP A 340 -16.17 9.63 -6.47
N GLY A 341 -17.07 10.42 -7.07
CA GLY A 341 -16.85 11.84 -7.35
C GLY A 341 -16.25 12.00 -8.73
N ASP A 342 -14.94 11.78 -8.88
CA ASP A 342 -14.24 11.81 -10.15
C ASP A 342 -13.58 10.45 -10.45
N ALA A 343 -13.76 9.91 -11.64
CA ALA A 343 -13.05 8.70 -12.05
C ALA A 343 -11.63 9.03 -12.52
N LEU A 344 -11.49 10.06 -13.35
CA LEU A 344 -10.22 10.56 -13.90
C LEU A 344 -10.09 12.05 -13.61
N GLN A 345 -8.97 12.44 -13.02
CA GLN A 345 -8.53 13.83 -12.97
C GLN A 345 -7.32 13.98 -13.89
N ALA A 346 -7.46 14.76 -14.95
CA ALA A 346 -6.36 15.13 -15.83
C ALA A 346 -6.09 16.64 -15.69
N VAL A 347 -4.84 16.97 -15.38
CA VAL A 347 -4.41 18.36 -15.16
C VAL A 347 -3.22 18.65 -16.08
N ASP A 348 -3.28 19.75 -16.77
CA ASP A 348 -2.18 20.28 -17.56
C ASP A 348 -1.42 21.34 -16.75
N ASN A 349 -0.10 21.30 -16.81
CA ASN A 349 0.78 22.24 -16.10
C ASN A 349 1.07 23.54 -16.90
N ASN A 350 0.27 23.87 -17.93
CA ASN A 350 0.42 25.12 -18.70
C ASN A 350 -0.09 26.35 -17.95
#